data_d19ab9af9b82a2f3b7c3e65bd0d1b7c4
#
_entry.id   d19ab9af9b82a2f3b7c3e65bd0d1b7c4
#
_cell.length_a   1.000
_cell.length_b   1.000
_cell.length_c   1.000
_cell.angle_alpha   90.00
_cell.angle_beta   90.00
_cell.angle_gamma   90.00
#
_symmetry.space_group_name_H-M   'P 1'
#
loop_
_entity.id
_entity.type
_entity.pdbx_description
1 polymer ?
#
loop_
_entity_poly.entity_id
_entity_poly.type
_entity_poly.pdbx_seq_one_letter_code
_entity_poly.pdbx_strand_id
1 'polypeptide(L)'
;MQAPFKLATLIVPLCLLAATAQAQLYKSVGPDGKVTYSDTPPPANQKLVETKTIATSQDVTNFPYELKLAASKNPVTIYTAANCSPCNDGKNLLKSAGVPFAEKTVKTSADADKLKQVSGDDQLPFLTVGSKKLHGYDQAEWKSSITAAGYPDSNRLPANYVYPAPESAAPKNKPDPSATAPKNLPPPAPAPIKSPENDNGFRF
;
A
#
# COMPACT_ATOMS: atom_id res chain seq x y z
N MET A 1 -12.19 -85.48 20.28
CA MET A 1 -11.30 -84.66 19.42
C MET A 1 -12.18 -83.51 18.84
N GLN A 2 -12.12 -82.37 19.45
CA GLN A 2 -13.00 -81.21 19.13
C GLN A 2 -12.15 -80.11 18.56
N ALA A 3 -12.48 -79.69 17.36
CA ALA A 3 -11.85 -78.51 16.72
C ALA A 3 -12.54 -77.25 17.17
N PRO A 4 -11.82 -76.15 17.51
CA PRO A 4 -12.44 -74.87 17.87
C PRO A 4 -12.77 -74.02 16.63
N PHE A 5 -13.98 -73.58 16.60
CA PHE A 5 -14.52 -72.53 15.67
C PHE A 5 -13.76 -71.20 15.81
N LYS A 6 -13.10 -70.81 14.76
CA LYS A 6 -12.54 -69.46 14.68
C LYS A 6 -13.58 -68.53 14.16
N LEU A 7 -14.11 -67.70 15.05
CA LEU A 7 -15.01 -66.54 14.74
C LEU A 7 -14.15 -65.44 14.18
N ALA A 8 -14.19 -65.25 12.86
CA ALA A 8 -13.54 -64.16 12.19
C ALA A 8 -14.38 -62.91 12.34
N THR A 9 -14.00 -62.04 13.25
CA THR A 9 -14.62 -60.72 13.45
C THR A 9 -14.19 -59.80 12.31
N LEU A 10 -15.10 -59.51 11.39
CA LEU A 10 -14.94 -58.57 10.29
C LEU A 10 -15.07 -57.15 10.85
N ILE A 11 -13.94 -56.53 11.16
CA ILE A 11 -13.90 -55.10 11.54
C ILE A 11 -13.89 -54.29 10.25
N VAL A 12 -15.01 -53.70 9.90
CA VAL A 12 -15.13 -52.70 8.84
C VAL A 12 -14.59 -51.37 9.37
N PRO A 13 -13.51 -50.81 8.83
CA PRO A 13 -13.08 -49.47 9.19
C PRO A 13 -14.04 -48.46 8.57
N LEU A 14 -14.88 -47.86 9.38
CA LEU A 14 -15.69 -46.70 9.02
C LEU A 14 -14.73 -45.49 8.88
N CYS A 15 -14.21 -45.24 7.66
CA CYS A 15 -13.50 -44.02 7.32
C CYS A 15 -14.46 -42.86 7.43
N LEU A 16 -14.44 -42.12 8.55
CA LEU A 16 -15.01 -40.80 8.65
C LEU A 16 -14.24 -39.88 7.69
N LEU A 17 -14.81 -39.56 6.53
CA LEU A 17 -14.40 -38.43 5.73
C LEU A 17 -14.74 -37.17 6.52
N ALA A 18 -13.78 -36.68 7.29
CA ALA A 18 -13.82 -35.29 7.83
C ALA A 18 -13.66 -34.33 6.66
N ALA A 19 -14.76 -33.88 6.09
CA ALA A 19 -14.78 -32.76 5.18
C ALA A 19 -14.32 -31.52 5.98
N THR A 20 -13.08 -31.07 5.76
CA THR A 20 -12.57 -29.80 6.29
C THR A 20 -13.33 -28.67 5.60
N ALA A 21 -14.40 -28.18 6.24
CA ALA A 21 -15.09 -26.99 5.82
C ALA A 21 -14.12 -25.80 5.98
N GLN A 22 -13.55 -25.33 4.90
CA GLN A 22 -12.81 -24.08 4.86
C GLN A 22 -13.81 -22.92 4.88
N ALA A 23 -13.99 -22.31 6.03
CA ALA A 23 -14.79 -21.09 6.17
C ALA A 23 -14.04 -19.94 5.49
N GLN A 24 -14.47 -19.56 4.30
CA GLN A 24 -13.98 -18.37 3.61
C GLN A 24 -14.91 -17.19 3.92
N LEU A 25 -14.41 -16.19 4.61
CA LEU A 25 -15.16 -14.98 4.93
C LEU A 25 -15.04 -13.97 3.78
N TYR A 26 -16.16 -13.71 3.12
CA TYR A 26 -16.24 -12.71 2.06
C TYR A 26 -16.71 -11.37 2.63
N LYS A 27 -15.98 -10.29 2.30
CA LYS A 27 -16.36 -8.92 2.62
C LYS A 27 -16.94 -8.26 1.36
N SER A 28 -18.21 -7.87 1.40
CA SER A 28 -18.85 -7.12 0.33
C SER A 28 -19.23 -5.73 0.81
N VAL A 29 -19.18 -4.73 -0.10
CA VAL A 29 -19.67 -3.38 0.15
C VAL A 29 -20.81 -3.11 -0.81
N GLY A 30 -21.97 -2.86 -0.26
CA GLY A 30 -23.17 -2.51 -1.01
C GLY A 30 -23.04 -1.14 -1.71
N PRO A 31 -23.93 -0.82 -2.66
CA PRO A 31 -23.96 0.49 -3.33
C PRO A 31 -24.24 1.65 -2.37
N ASP A 32 -24.78 1.36 -1.21
CA ASP A 32 -25.04 2.27 -0.08
C ASP A 32 -23.80 2.48 0.83
N GLY A 33 -22.66 1.88 0.49
CA GLY A 33 -21.43 1.93 1.29
C GLY A 33 -21.43 1.02 2.52
N LYS A 34 -22.50 0.24 2.75
CA LYS A 34 -22.61 -0.67 3.89
C LYS A 34 -21.73 -1.90 3.69
N VAL A 35 -20.90 -2.21 4.69
CA VAL A 35 -20.01 -3.38 4.69
C VAL A 35 -20.77 -4.57 5.26
N THR A 36 -20.84 -5.67 4.49
CA THR A 36 -21.42 -6.94 4.91
C THR A 36 -20.38 -8.04 4.84
N TYR A 37 -20.31 -8.88 5.86
CA TYR A 37 -19.47 -10.07 5.90
C TYR A 37 -20.35 -11.30 5.70
N SER A 38 -19.95 -12.20 4.79
CA SER A 38 -20.67 -13.43 4.47
C SER A 38 -19.70 -14.59 4.29
N ASP A 39 -20.12 -15.79 4.64
CA ASP A 39 -19.43 -17.05 4.36
C ASP A 39 -19.75 -17.62 2.97
N THR A 40 -20.70 -16.97 2.26
CA THR A 40 -21.05 -17.32 0.88
C THR A 40 -20.53 -16.30 -0.11
N PRO A 41 -20.06 -16.72 -1.30
CA PRO A 41 -19.61 -15.79 -2.34
C PRO A 41 -20.73 -14.86 -2.76
N PRO A 42 -20.46 -13.54 -2.92
CA PRO A 42 -21.46 -12.58 -3.35
C PRO A 42 -21.94 -12.88 -4.77
N PRO A 43 -23.21 -12.61 -5.11
CA PRO A 43 -23.72 -12.81 -6.45
C PRO A 43 -22.96 -11.96 -7.48
N ALA A 44 -22.84 -12.46 -8.71
CA ALA A 44 -21.94 -11.92 -9.76
C ALA A 44 -22.21 -10.47 -10.18
N ASN A 45 -23.29 -9.86 -9.75
CA ASN A 45 -23.65 -8.46 -10.00
C ASN A 45 -23.21 -7.49 -8.89
N GLN A 46 -22.65 -7.98 -7.78
CA GLN A 46 -22.00 -7.13 -6.79
C GLN A 46 -20.52 -7.07 -7.14
N LYS A 47 -20.07 -5.86 -7.47
CA LYS A 47 -18.66 -5.59 -7.72
C LYS A 47 -17.89 -6.04 -6.49
N LEU A 48 -17.13 -7.12 -6.63
CA LEU A 48 -16.10 -7.46 -5.66
C LEU A 48 -15.29 -6.19 -5.46
N VAL A 49 -15.49 -5.54 -4.32
CA VAL A 49 -14.54 -4.52 -3.90
C VAL A 49 -13.29 -5.33 -3.58
N GLU A 50 -12.41 -5.32 -4.56
CA GLU A 50 -11.03 -5.73 -4.42
C GLU A 50 -10.63 -5.43 -2.97
N THR A 51 -10.35 -6.47 -2.23
CA THR A 51 -9.81 -6.33 -0.89
C THR A 51 -8.64 -5.38 -1.06
N LYS A 52 -8.82 -4.10 -0.70
CA LYS A 52 -7.74 -3.15 -0.66
C LYS A 52 -6.82 -3.71 0.41
N THR A 53 -5.97 -4.61 -0.01
CA THR A 53 -4.81 -5.02 0.75
C THR A 53 -4.14 -3.69 1.07
N ILE A 54 -4.27 -3.27 2.31
CA ILE A 54 -3.44 -2.20 2.86
C ILE A 54 -2.07 -2.53 2.31
N ALA A 55 -1.45 -1.60 1.60
CA ALA A 55 -0.23 -1.79 0.81
C ALA A 55 0.96 -2.24 1.71
N THR A 56 0.81 -3.40 2.26
CA THR A 56 1.82 -4.23 2.92
C THR A 56 1.82 -5.57 2.21
N SER A 57 1.60 -5.54 0.90
CA SER A 57 1.82 -6.72 0.05
C SER A 57 3.31 -6.88 -0.21
N GLN A 58 4.08 -6.86 0.87
CA GLN A 58 5.33 -7.57 0.86
C GLN A 58 4.93 -9.03 0.95
N ASP A 59 5.34 -9.81 -0.01
CA ASP A 59 5.12 -11.26 0.03
C ASP A 59 5.97 -11.85 1.15
N VAL A 60 5.47 -11.67 2.39
CA VAL A 60 6.12 -12.16 3.62
C VAL A 60 5.99 -13.67 3.78
N THR A 61 5.31 -14.36 2.86
CA THR A 61 5.08 -15.80 2.96
C THR A 61 6.39 -16.57 2.88
N ASN A 62 7.35 -16.08 2.09
CA ASN A 62 8.64 -16.72 1.86
C ASN A 62 9.77 -16.23 2.79
N PHE A 63 9.46 -15.36 3.75
CA PHE A 63 10.47 -14.87 4.69
C PHE A 63 10.83 -15.95 5.74
N PRO A 64 12.11 -15.98 6.18
CA PRO A 64 12.47 -16.72 7.39
C PRO A 64 11.60 -16.27 8.56
N TYR A 65 11.34 -17.21 9.49
CA TYR A 65 10.39 -16.98 10.58
C TYR A 65 10.61 -15.70 11.37
N GLU A 66 11.86 -15.40 11.74
CA GLU A 66 12.24 -14.19 12.51
C GLU A 66 11.94 -12.92 11.74
N LEU A 67 12.34 -12.86 10.46
CA LEU A 67 12.08 -11.71 9.59
C LEU A 67 10.58 -11.50 9.37
N LYS A 68 9.83 -12.59 9.16
CA LYS A 68 8.38 -12.56 9.01
C LYS A 68 7.71 -11.99 10.26
N LEU A 69 8.16 -12.44 11.43
CA LEU A 69 7.62 -11.98 12.72
C LEU A 69 7.91 -10.49 12.93
N ALA A 70 9.14 -10.04 12.69
CA ALA A 70 9.53 -8.64 12.79
C ALA A 70 8.72 -7.76 11.82
N ALA A 71 8.65 -8.13 10.55
CA ALA A 71 7.93 -7.36 9.52
C ALA A 71 6.42 -7.28 9.77
N SER A 72 5.83 -8.32 10.33
CA SER A 72 4.39 -8.33 10.67
C SER A 72 4.05 -7.50 11.90
N LYS A 73 4.91 -7.53 12.93
CA LYS A 73 4.70 -6.78 14.17
C LYS A 73 5.11 -5.31 14.06
N ASN A 74 6.20 -5.04 13.35
CA ASN A 74 6.81 -3.73 13.22
C ASN A 74 7.07 -3.39 11.75
N PRO A 75 6.02 -3.17 10.93
CA PRO A 75 6.20 -2.80 9.53
C PRO A 75 7.00 -1.52 9.40
N VAL A 76 7.87 -1.47 8.36
CA VAL A 76 8.73 -0.32 8.10
C VAL A 76 8.22 0.48 6.92
N THR A 77 8.06 1.78 7.11
CA THR A 77 7.69 2.72 6.05
C THR A 77 8.64 3.91 6.07
N ILE A 78 9.21 4.23 4.92
CA ILE A 78 10.07 5.40 4.73
C ILE A 78 9.35 6.43 3.85
N TYR A 79 9.38 7.70 4.29
CA TYR A 79 8.91 8.83 3.49
C TYR A 79 10.11 9.54 2.89
N THR A 80 10.05 9.79 1.58
CA THR A 80 11.17 10.34 0.80
C THR A 80 10.69 11.44 -0.15
N ALA A 81 11.62 12.27 -0.62
CA ALA A 81 11.37 13.20 -1.73
C ALA A 81 12.37 12.97 -2.86
N ALA A 82 12.11 13.59 -4.01
CA ALA A 82 13.07 13.65 -5.09
C ALA A 82 14.34 14.44 -4.66
N ASN A 83 15.51 14.03 -5.15
CA ASN A 83 16.80 14.70 -4.90
C ASN A 83 17.18 14.81 -3.40
N CYS A 84 16.73 13.87 -2.59
CA CYS A 84 17.02 13.80 -1.17
C CYS A 84 18.17 12.81 -0.89
N SER A 85 19.40 13.32 -0.68
CA SER A 85 20.57 12.47 -0.38
C SER A 85 20.35 11.65 0.89
N PRO A 86 19.96 12.23 2.05
CA PRO A 86 19.75 11.45 3.27
C PRO A 86 18.61 10.41 3.14
N CYS A 87 17.63 10.65 2.23
CA CYS A 87 16.62 9.63 1.93
C CYS A 87 17.24 8.41 1.23
N ASN A 88 18.18 8.65 0.31
CA ASN A 88 18.87 7.56 -0.38
C ASN A 88 19.77 6.78 0.59
N ASP A 89 20.46 7.48 1.49
CA ASP A 89 21.31 6.86 2.51
C ASP A 89 20.47 5.98 3.45
N GLY A 90 19.31 6.46 3.88
CA GLY A 90 18.35 5.68 4.66
C GLY A 90 17.84 4.44 3.92
N LYS A 91 17.47 4.57 2.65
CA LYS A 91 17.07 3.42 1.83
C LYS A 91 18.19 2.40 1.67
N ASN A 92 19.40 2.86 1.45
CA ASN A 92 20.58 1.98 1.31
C ASN A 92 20.86 1.24 2.62
N LEU A 93 20.74 1.90 3.78
CA LEU A 93 20.82 1.25 5.08
C LEU A 93 19.78 0.14 5.24
N LEU A 94 18.52 0.43 4.96
CA LEU A 94 17.43 -0.55 5.06
C LEU A 94 17.65 -1.75 4.14
N LYS A 95 18.08 -1.50 2.90
CA LYS A 95 18.39 -2.55 1.93
C LYS A 95 19.57 -3.42 2.36
N SER A 96 20.65 -2.81 2.81
CA SER A 96 21.83 -3.54 3.27
C SER A 96 21.56 -4.39 4.51
N ALA A 97 20.73 -3.88 5.41
CA ALA A 97 20.26 -4.62 6.59
C ALA A 97 19.21 -5.71 6.26
N GLY A 98 18.74 -5.79 5.02
CA GLY A 98 17.70 -6.76 4.65
C GLY A 98 16.35 -6.48 5.30
N VAL A 99 16.03 -5.22 5.53
CA VAL A 99 14.75 -4.80 6.09
C VAL A 99 13.75 -4.57 4.95
N PRO A 100 12.64 -5.30 4.89
CA PRO A 100 11.57 -5.01 3.96
C PRO A 100 10.86 -3.72 4.37
N PHE A 101 10.66 -2.79 3.43
CA PHE A 101 10.01 -1.51 3.70
C PHE A 101 9.10 -1.07 2.55
N ALA A 102 8.11 -0.24 2.86
CA ALA A 102 7.33 0.50 1.90
C ALA A 102 7.89 1.93 1.75
N GLU A 103 8.06 2.40 0.52
CA GLU A 103 8.49 3.78 0.24
C GLU A 103 7.28 4.64 -0.12
N LYS A 104 7.10 5.75 0.62
CA LYS A 104 6.09 6.77 0.36
C LYS A 104 6.77 8.04 -0.12
N THR A 105 6.44 8.48 -1.34
CA THR A 105 7.06 9.67 -1.95
C THR A 105 6.22 10.91 -1.69
N VAL A 106 6.90 11.99 -1.33
CA VAL A 106 6.33 13.33 -1.13
C VAL A 106 6.69 14.19 -2.33
N LYS A 107 5.71 14.40 -3.23
CA LYS A 107 5.87 15.14 -4.48
C LYS A 107 4.89 16.29 -4.62
N THR A 108 3.74 16.21 -3.96
CA THR A 108 2.64 17.17 -4.05
C THR A 108 2.34 17.78 -2.69
N SER A 109 1.58 18.87 -2.66
CA SER A 109 1.09 19.45 -1.39
C SER A 109 0.26 18.44 -0.60
N ALA A 110 -0.58 17.64 -1.26
CA ALA A 110 -1.35 16.60 -0.59
C ALA A 110 -0.45 15.52 0.05
N ASP A 111 0.69 15.20 -0.57
CA ASP A 111 1.68 14.29 0.03
C ASP A 111 2.34 14.93 1.27
N ALA A 112 2.65 16.24 1.20
CA ALA A 112 3.23 16.97 2.32
C ALA A 112 2.24 17.07 3.50
N ASP A 113 0.97 17.33 3.22
CA ASP A 113 -0.08 17.33 4.25
C ASP A 113 -0.23 15.95 4.89
N LYS A 114 -0.15 14.89 4.08
CA LYS A 114 -0.16 13.52 4.59
C LYS A 114 1.07 13.21 5.44
N LEU A 115 2.25 13.65 5.02
CA LEU A 115 3.46 13.52 5.82
C LEU A 115 3.26 14.22 7.17
N LYS A 116 2.88 15.49 7.20
CA LYS A 116 2.64 16.25 8.44
C LYS A 116 1.61 15.58 9.35
N GLN A 117 0.56 14.99 8.78
CA GLN A 117 -0.43 14.26 9.55
C GLN A 117 0.17 13.03 10.26
N VAL A 118 1.13 12.36 9.64
CA VAL A 118 1.72 11.12 10.16
C VAL A 118 2.92 11.40 11.05
N SER A 119 3.84 12.28 10.63
CA SER A 119 5.07 12.64 11.34
C SER A 119 4.84 13.67 12.44
N GLY A 120 4.02 14.67 12.17
CA GLY A 120 3.87 15.90 12.97
C GLY A 120 4.61 17.09 12.37
N ASP A 121 5.51 16.87 11.42
CA ASP A 121 6.30 17.89 10.73
C ASP A 121 6.52 17.53 9.23
N ASP A 122 7.42 18.22 8.56
CA ASP A 122 7.74 18.01 7.14
C ASP A 122 9.19 17.52 6.91
N GLN A 123 9.88 17.10 7.97
CA GLN A 123 11.27 16.66 7.88
C GLN A 123 11.39 15.33 7.13
N LEU A 124 12.31 15.26 6.18
CA LEU A 124 12.63 14.08 5.39
C LEU A 124 14.12 13.71 5.50
N PRO A 125 14.47 12.40 5.44
CA PRO A 125 13.55 11.28 5.43
C PRO A 125 12.79 11.15 6.75
N PHE A 126 11.59 10.62 6.70
CA PHE A 126 10.86 10.23 7.88
C PHE A 126 10.66 8.71 7.84
N LEU A 127 11.03 8.02 8.92
CA LEU A 127 10.93 6.57 9.03
C LEU A 127 9.96 6.18 10.14
N THR A 128 9.11 5.21 9.85
CA THR A 128 8.34 4.51 10.89
C THR A 128 8.77 3.05 10.97
N VAL A 129 8.99 2.55 12.18
CA VAL A 129 9.27 1.15 12.49
C VAL A 129 8.23 0.71 13.51
N GLY A 130 7.16 0.05 13.04
CA GLY A 130 5.97 -0.18 13.85
C GLY A 130 5.35 1.13 14.32
N SER A 131 5.32 1.35 15.64
CA SER A 131 4.84 2.59 16.24
C SER A 131 5.92 3.66 16.44
N LYS A 132 7.22 3.30 16.32
CA LYS A 132 8.32 4.23 16.50
C LYS A 132 8.46 5.14 15.28
N LYS A 133 8.64 6.44 15.53
CA LYS A 133 8.81 7.50 14.54
C LYS A 133 10.23 8.08 14.63
N LEU A 134 10.89 8.23 13.49
CA LEU A 134 12.26 8.71 13.37
C LEU A 134 12.32 9.81 12.32
N HIS A 135 12.81 10.99 12.73
CA HIS A 135 12.88 12.18 11.89
C HIS A 135 14.32 12.41 11.43
N GLY A 136 14.47 12.66 10.13
CA GLY A 136 15.79 12.77 9.52
C GLY A 136 16.50 11.41 9.44
N TYR A 137 17.74 11.44 8.98
CA TYR A 137 18.57 10.25 8.87
C TYR A 137 19.73 10.29 9.87
N ASP A 138 19.67 9.38 10.84
CA ASP A 138 20.79 9.02 11.70
C ASP A 138 21.02 7.51 11.62
N GLN A 139 22.19 7.11 11.14
CA GLN A 139 22.52 5.71 10.89
C GLN A 139 22.49 4.86 12.17
N ALA A 140 22.99 5.40 13.29
CA ALA A 140 23.09 4.69 14.55
C ALA A 140 21.70 4.50 15.18
N GLU A 141 20.91 5.57 15.17
CA GLU A 141 19.53 5.53 15.69
C GLU A 141 18.64 4.60 14.86
N TRP A 142 18.76 4.65 13.53
CA TRP A 142 18.00 3.76 12.65
C TRP A 142 18.34 2.30 12.86
N LYS A 143 19.65 1.97 12.91
CA LYS A 143 20.10 0.59 13.21
C LYS A 143 19.56 0.10 14.56
N SER A 144 19.75 0.90 15.60
CA SER A 144 19.25 0.56 16.95
C SER A 144 17.74 0.32 16.96
N SER A 145 16.98 1.15 16.26
CA SER A 145 15.53 1.05 16.18
C SER A 145 15.07 -0.20 15.43
N ILE A 146 15.75 -0.57 14.34
CA ILE A 146 15.50 -1.77 13.55
C ILE A 146 15.79 -3.03 14.38
N THR A 147 16.95 -3.08 15.05
CA THR A 147 17.32 -4.20 15.94
C THR A 147 16.33 -4.33 17.09
N ALA A 148 15.94 -3.21 17.73
CA ALA A 148 14.96 -3.19 18.81
C ALA A 148 13.56 -3.67 18.35
N ALA A 149 13.23 -3.49 17.09
CA ALA A 149 11.99 -3.98 16.48
C ALA A 149 12.03 -5.49 16.14
N GLY A 150 13.15 -6.16 16.41
CA GLY A 150 13.32 -7.59 16.22
C GLY A 150 13.75 -7.99 14.80
N TYR A 151 14.21 -7.04 13.99
CA TYR A 151 14.80 -7.38 12.70
C TYR A 151 16.19 -8.00 12.88
N PRO A 152 16.52 -9.05 12.09
CA PRO A 152 17.85 -9.68 12.16
C PRO A 152 18.99 -8.72 11.85
N ASP A 153 20.15 -8.88 12.48
CA ASP A 153 21.33 -8.05 12.22
C ASP A 153 21.98 -8.32 10.85
N SER A 154 21.61 -9.42 10.20
CA SER A 154 22.09 -9.78 8.87
C SER A 154 20.94 -9.84 7.88
N ASN A 155 21.24 -9.53 6.62
CA ASN A 155 20.25 -9.63 5.55
C ASN A 155 19.76 -11.07 5.39
N ARG A 156 18.49 -11.29 5.68
CA ARG A 156 17.77 -12.58 5.57
C ARG A 156 16.67 -12.56 4.50
N LEU A 157 16.64 -11.54 3.65
CA LEU A 157 15.70 -11.50 2.55
C LEU A 157 16.01 -12.60 1.53
N PRO A 158 14.99 -13.24 0.96
CA PRO A 158 15.17 -14.17 -0.16
C PRO A 158 15.88 -13.50 -1.34
N ALA A 159 16.71 -14.25 -2.07
CA ALA A 159 17.48 -13.69 -3.19
C ALA A 159 16.60 -13.11 -4.31
N ASN A 160 15.36 -13.57 -4.44
CA ASN A 160 14.36 -13.11 -5.41
C ASN A 160 13.43 -12.02 -4.84
N TYR A 161 13.71 -11.50 -3.64
CA TYR A 161 12.87 -10.46 -3.06
C TYR A 161 12.99 -9.15 -3.84
N VAL A 162 11.84 -8.59 -4.20
CA VAL A 162 11.74 -7.30 -4.89
C VAL A 162 11.05 -6.31 -3.97
N TYR A 163 11.70 -5.17 -3.72
CA TYR A 163 11.10 -4.10 -2.94
C TYR A 163 9.89 -3.53 -3.67
N PRO A 164 8.80 -3.21 -2.96
CA PRO A 164 7.64 -2.57 -3.55
C PRO A 164 8.01 -1.28 -4.27
N ALA A 165 7.31 -0.97 -5.36
CA ALA A 165 7.48 0.31 -6.04
C ALA A 165 7.10 1.47 -5.12
N PRO A 166 7.82 2.62 -5.19
CA PRO A 166 7.47 3.81 -4.42
C PRO A 166 6.05 4.28 -4.74
N GLU A 167 5.28 4.59 -3.71
CA GLU A 167 3.93 5.10 -3.81
C GLU A 167 3.83 6.54 -3.30
N SER A 168 2.83 7.31 -3.77
CA SER A 168 2.51 8.62 -3.21
C SER A 168 2.16 8.53 -1.72
N ALA A 169 2.61 9.48 -0.91
CA ALA A 169 2.28 9.54 0.51
C ALA A 169 0.77 9.79 0.72
N ALA A 170 0.17 10.66 -0.09
CA ALA A 170 -1.27 10.82 -0.13
C ALA A 170 -1.94 9.65 -0.84
N PRO A 171 -3.14 9.22 -0.39
CA PRO A 171 -3.90 8.23 -1.13
C PRO A 171 -4.19 8.78 -2.53
N LYS A 172 -4.01 7.94 -3.57
CA LYS A 172 -4.49 8.29 -4.91
C LYS A 172 -5.99 8.49 -4.80
N ASN A 173 -6.45 9.73 -4.91
CA ASN A 173 -7.87 9.98 -5.08
C ASN A 173 -8.29 9.19 -6.32
N LYS A 174 -9.18 8.22 -6.13
CA LYS A 174 -9.92 7.64 -7.26
C LYS A 174 -10.51 8.85 -7.98
N PRO A 175 -10.34 8.98 -9.30
CA PRO A 175 -10.94 10.10 -10.03
C PRO A 175 -12.39 10.18 -9.60
N ASP A 176 -12.78 11.31 -9.01
CA ASP A 176 -14.18 11.61 -8.74
C ASP A 176 -14.88 11.63 -10.11
N PRO A 177 -15.82 10.72 -10.40
CA PRO A 177 -16.57 10.77 -11.65
C PRO A 177 -17.34 12.08 -11.80
N SER A 178 -17.37 12.92 -10.75
CA SER A 178 -17.99 14.23 -10.71
C SER A 178 -17.00 15.40 -10.95
N ALA A 179 -15.70 15.13 -11.16
CA ALA A 179 -14.79 16.16 -11.64
C ALA A 179 -15.17 16.48 -13.09
N THR A 180 -16.14 17.34 -13.20
CA THR A 180 -16.61 17.99 -14.43
C THR A 180 -15.40 18.46 -15.21
N ALA A 181 -15.30 18.01 -16.46
CA ALA A 181 -14.37 18.51 -17.45
C ALA A 181 -14.26 20.03 -17.34
N PRO A 182 -13.08 20.63 -17.56
CA PRO A 182 -12.93 22.07 -17.51
C PRO A 182 -13.98 22.67 -18.42
N LYS A 183 -14.86 23.48 -17.79
CA LYS A 183 -15.88 24.25 -18.47
C LYS A 183 -15.17 25.02 -19.56
N ASN A 184 -15.39 24.64 -20.83
CA ASN A 184 -14.93 25.40 -21.98
C ASN A 184 -15.32 26.86 -21.73
N LEU A 185 -14.35 27.70 -21.38
CA LEU A 185 -14.53 29.12 -21.50
C LEU A 185 -14.77 29.40 -22.98
N PRO A 186 -15.84 30.13 -23.35
CA PRO A 186 -16.01 30.55 -24.72
C PRO A 186 -14.77 31.37 -25.13
N PRO A 187 -14.33 31.23 -26.41
CA PRO A 187 -13.18 31.99 -26.89
C PRO A 187 -13.41 33.47 -26.62
N PRO A 188 -12.38 34.24 -26.24
CA PRO A 188 -12.52 35.69 -26.06
C PRO A 188 -13.04 36.30 -27.38
N ALA A 189 -14.06 37.13 -27.24
CA ALA A 189 -14.64 37.86 -28.36
C ALA A 189 -13.55 38.67 -29.10
N PRO A 190 -13.56 38.66 -30.46
CA PRO A 190 -12.60 39.47 -31.23
C PRO A 190 -12.65 40.94 -30.81
N ALA A 191 -11.48 41.54 -30.61
CA ALA A 191 -11.36 42.95 -30.31
C ALA A 191 -11.99 43.80 -31.44
N PRO A 192 -12.67 44.89 -31.13
CA PRO A 192 -13.26 45.80 -32.15
C PRO A 192 -12.16 46.29 -33.08
N ILE A 193 -12.35 46.06 -34.39
CA ILE A 193 -11.50 46.60 -35.44
C ILE A 193 -11.74 48.09 -35.47
N LYS A 194 -10.75 48.90 -35.12
CA LYS A 194 -10.80 50.33 -35.36
C LYS A 194 -10.84 50.58 -36.86
N SER A 195 -11.94 51.13 -37.35
CA SER A 195 -12.03 51.66 -38.71
C SER A 195 -10.95 52.69 -38.98
N PRO A 196 -10.30 52.65 -40.17
CA PRO A 196 -9.38 53.71 -40.53
C PRO A 196 -10.17 55.00 -40.69
N GLU A 197 -9.79 55.99 -39.94
CA GLU A 197 -10.24 57.37 -40.03
C GLU A 197 -9.76 57.96 -41.38
N ASN A 198 -10.69 58.25 -42.24
CA ASN A 198 -10.46 58.77 -43.59
C ASN A 198 -10.30 60.29 -43.46
N ASP A 199 -9.06 60.72 -43.29
CA ASP A 199 -8.75 62.19 -43.27
C ASP A 199 -8.55 62.68 -44.70
N ASN A 200 -9.68 63.02 -45.33
CA ASN A 200 -9.72 63.78 -46.57
C ASN A 200 -9.89 65.25 -46.28
N GLY A 201 -8.85 65.84 -45.72
CA GLY A 201 -8.76 67.33 -45.59
C GLY A 201 -8.25 67.98 -46.86
N PHE A 202 -9.16 68.27 -47.80
CA PHE A 202 -8.88 69.24 -48.85
C PHE A 202 -8.97 70.68 -48.25
N ARG A 203 -7.86 71.35 -48.30
CA ARG A 203 -7.83 72.83 -48.08
C ARG A 203 -7.38 73.48 -49.36
N PHE A 204 -8.21 74.39 -49.82
CA PHE A 204 -7.82 75.46 -50.73
C PHE A 204 -7.06 76.58 -49.99
#